data_1c056170e5e9936f2aefe850edb4f074
#
_entry.id   1c056170e5e9936f2aefe850edb4f074
#
_cell.length_a   1.000
_cell.length_b   1.000
_cell.length_c   1.000
_cell.angle_alpha   90.00
_cell.angle_beta   90.00
_cell.angle_gamma   90.00
#
_symmetry.space_group_name_H-M   'P 1'
#
loop_
_entity.id
_entity.type
_entity.pdbx_description
1 polymer ?
#
loop_
_entity_poly.entity_id
_entity_poly.type
_entity_poly.pdbx_seq_one_letter_code
_entity_poly.pdbx_strand_id
1 'polypeptide(L)'
;VAPMATASTTDKTGAPTTVTAEPGRFTIAVDGKTVGLIDYIDQGGRRIFPHTEVQPEYGGRGLATILVAEALDATRAAGLRIVPECSMVSGYIAKHPEYAPLVDRA
;
A
#
# COMPACT_ATOMS: atom_id res chain seq x y z
N VAL A 1 21.73 8.13 -6.71
CA VAL A 1 20.49 7.37 -6.80
C VAL A 1 19.61 7.72 -5.62
N ALA A 2 18.39 8.09 -5.90
CA ALA A 2 17.44 8.32 -4.82
C ALA A 2 17.18 6.99 -4.10
N PRO A 3 17.23 6.97 -2.78
CA PRO A 3 16.89 5.77 -2.05
C PRO A 3 15.42 5.42 -2.26
N MET A 4 15.09 4.16 -2.15
CA MET A 4 13.71 3.75 -2.19
C MET A 4 12.99 4.30 -0.96
N ALA A 5 11.75 4.74 -1.15
CA ALA A 5 10.97 5.25 -0.03
C ALA A 5 10.77 4.15 0.99
N THR A 6 11.03 4.47 2.25
CA THR A 6 10.88 3.55 3.37
C THR A 6 10.17 4.27 4.49
N ALA A 7 9.09 3.72 4.97
CA ALA A 7 8.34 4.26 6.10
C ALA A 7 8.37 3.26 7.26
N SER A 8 8.61 3.77 8.46
CA SER A 8 8.65 2.96 9.68
C SER A 8 7.47 3.32 10.56
N THR A 9 6.79 2.30 11.09
CA THR A 9 5.67 2.46 12.00
C THR A 9 5.57 1.23 12.88
N THR A 10 4.47 1.08 13.60
CA THR A 10 4.20 -0.10 14.43
C THR A 10 2.85 -0.69 14.06
N ASP A 11 2.73 -2.02 14.21
CA ASP A 11 1.44 -2.67 14.01
C ASP A 11 0.59 -2.57 15.29
N LYS A 12 -0.59 -3.19 15.29
CA LYS A 12 -1.50 -3.12 16.44
C LYS A 12 -0.96 -3.80 17.70
N THR A 13 0.04 -4.68 17.55
CA THR A 13 0.67 -5.34 18.70
C THR A 13 1.88 -4.58 19.24
N GLY A 14 2.24 -3.46 18.59
CA GLY A 14 3.41 -2.67 18.95
C GLY A 14 4.70 -3.13 18.30
N ALA A 15 4.67 -4.13 17.42
CA ALA A 15 5.86 -4.59 16.72
C ALA A 15 6.27 -3.58 15.64
N PRO A 16 7.57 -3.32 15.46
CA PRO A 16 8.03 -2.37 14.44
C PRO A 16 7.77 -2.90 13.03
N THR A 17 7.24 -2.04 12.17
CA THR A 17 6.98 -2.36 10.77
C THR A 17 7.76 -1.41 9.87
N THR A 18 8.12 -1.91 8.69
CA THR A 18 8.80 -1.12 7.66
C THR A 18 8.14 -1.38 6.33
N VAL A 19 7.72 -0.30 5.65
CA VAL A 19 7.18 -0.39 4.29
C VAL A 19 8.28 0.09 3.34
N THR A 20 8.60 -0.73 2.35
CA THR A 20 9.63 -0.44 1.37
C THR A 20 9.02 -0.37 -0.02
N ALA A 21 9.34 0.70 -0.76
CA ALA A 21 8.91 0.85 -2.14
C ALA A 21 9.91 0.15 -3.07
N GLU A 22 9.38 -0.68 -3.97
CA GLU A 22 10.16 -1.37 -4.99
C GLU A 22 9.50 -1.11 -6.35
N PRO A 23 10.19 -1.32 -7.47
CA PRO A 23 9.56 -1.20 -8.77
C PRO A 23 8.37 -2.17 -8.90
N GLY A 24 7.17 -1.63 -9.08
CA GLY A 24 5.95 -2.43 -9.24
C GLY A 24 5.38 -3.02 -7.97
N ARG A 25 5.91 -2.65 -6.80
CA ARG A 25 5.48 -3.28 -5.55
C ARG A 25 5.85 -2.45 -4.33
N PHE A 26 5.01 -2.49 -3.30
CA PHE A 26 5.41 -2.11 -1.94
C PHE A 26 5.38 -3.36 -1.07
N THR A 27 6.33 -3.47 -0.13
CA THR A 27 6.36 -4.58 0.82
C THR A 27 6.27 -4.05 2.24
N ILE A 28 5.76 -4.88 3.15
CA ILE A 28 5.77 -4.56 4.56
C ILE A 28 6.48 -5.67 5.34
N ALA A 29 7.37 -5.26 6.24
CA ALA A 29 8.11 -6.18 7.10
C ALA A 29 7.75 -5.94 8.55
N VAL A 30 7.70 -7.00 9.35
CA VAL A 30 7.53 -6.95 10.80
C VAL A 30 8.80 -7.53 11.41
N ASP A 31 9.45 -6.78 12.29
CA ASP A 31 10.70 -7.18 12.92
C ASP A 31 11.75 -7.63 11.89
N GLY A 32 11.77 -6.96 10.74
CA GLY A 32 12.71 -7.25 9.66
C GLY A 32 12.31 -8.39 8.73
N LYS A 33 11.17 -9.05 8.99
CA LYS A 33 10.69 -10.13 8.13
C LYS A 33 9.57 -9.61 7.22
N THR A 34 9.75 -9.74 5.91
CA THR A 34 8.72 -9.35 4.94
C THR A 34 7.53 -10.29 5.04
N VAL A 35 6.35 -9.74 5.31
CA VAL A 35 5.13 -10.52 5.56
C VAL A 35 3.96 -10.10 4.69
N GLY A 36 4.10 -9.05 3.91
CA GLY A 36 3.02 -8.61 3.03
C GLY A 36 3.54 -7.80 1.86
N LEU A 37 2.67 -7.65 0.86
CA LEU A 37 2.99 -6.89 -0.34
C LEU A 37 1.72 -6.32 -0.96
N ILE A 38 1.90 -5.27 -1.76
CA ILE A 38 0.88 -4.74 -2.65
C ILE A 38 1.54 -4.48 -4.00
N ASP A 39 1.02 -5.12 -5.04
CA ASP A 39 1.52 -4.95 -6.40
C ASP A 39 0.81 -3.77 -7.07
N TYR A 40 1.52 -3.11 -7.99
CA TYR A 40 0.92 -2.05 -8.79
C TYR A 40 1.51 -2.03 -10.20
N ILE A 41 0.73 -1.45 -11.12
CA ILE A 41 1.13 -1.25 -12.51
C ILE A 41 0.87 0.22 -12.84
N ASP A 42 1.90 0.92 -13.30
CA ASP A 42 1.75 2.31 -13.74
C ASP A 42 1.47 2.35 -15.23
N GLN A 43 0.38 3.01 -15.61
CA GLN A 43 -0.05 3.05 -16.99
C GLN A 43 -0.91 4.29 -17.24
N GLY A 44 -0.46 5.14 -18.17
CA GLY A 44 -1.26 6.27 -18.61
C GLY A 44 -1.63 7.27 -17.52
N GLY A 45 -0.71 7.55 -16.60
CA GLY A 45 -0.96 8.48 -15.50
C GLY A 45 -1.78 7.88 -14.37
N ARG A 46 -1.97 6.57 -14.38
CA ARG A 46 -2.71 5.84 -13.36
C ARG A 46 -1.83 4.78 -12.73
N ARG A 47 -2.08 4.50 -11.46
CA ARG A 47 -1.45 3.38 -10.76
C ARG A 47 -2.56 2.39 -10.42
N ILE A 48 -2.47 1.21 -11.02
CA ILE A 48 -3.45 0.14 -10.87
C ILE A 48 -2.97 -0.80 -9.77
N PHE A 49 -3.84 -1.11 -8.81
CA PHE A 49 -3.52 -2.01 -7.70
C PHE A 49 -4.30 -3.31 -7.85
N PRO A 50 -3.75 -4.33 -8.54
CA PRO A 50 -4.49 -5.57 -8.79
C PRO A 50 -4.47 -6.54 -7.62
N HIS A 51 -3.49 -6.46 -6.72
CA HIS A 51 -3.31 -7.50 -5.71
C HIS A 51 -2.62 -6.98 -4.46
N THR A 52 -3.14 -7.39 -3.30
CA THR A 52 -2.54 -7.13 -1.99
C THR A 52 -2.62 -8.42 -1.19
N GLU A 53 -1.52 -8.78 -0.50
CA GLU A 53 -1.58 -9.94 0.38
C GLU A 53 -0.72 -9.72 1.62
N VAL A 54 -1.15 -10.33 2.73
CA VAL A 54 -0.41 -10.39 3.99
C VAL A 54 -0.47 -11.85 4.44
N GLN A 55 0.65 -12.38 4.93
CA GLN A 55 0.69 -13.77 5.40
C GLN A 55 -0.36 -13.97 6.49
N PRO A 56 -1.14 -15.08 6.42
CA PRO A 56 -2.28 -15.29 7.34
C PRO A 56 -1.91 -15.24 8.83
N GLU A 57 -0.72 -15.70 9.20
CA GLU A 57 -0.27 -15.67 10.59
C GLU A 57 -0.05 -14.26 11.13
N TYR A 58 0.01 -13.27 10.25
CA TYR A 58 0.11 -11.86 10.60
C TYR A 58 -1.19 -11.09 10.43
N GLY A 59 -2.29 -11.80 10.18
CA GLY A 59 -3.62 -11.20 10.04
C GLY A 59 -4.06 -10.53 11.34
N GLY A 60 -4.93 -9.52 11.23
CA GLY A 60 -5.48 -8.83 12.38
C GLY A 60 -4.55 -7.83 13.06
N ARG A 61 -3.36 -7.61 12.52
CA ARG A 61 -2.36 -6.68 13.10
C ARG A 61 -2.39 -5.30 12.43
N GLY A 62 -3.28 -5.08 11.47
CA GLY A 62 -3.39 -3.81 10.77
C GLY A 62 -2.36 -3.60 9.67
N LEU A 63 -1.64 -4.64 9.28
CA LEU A 63 -0.54 -4.52 8.31
C LEU A 63 -1.03 -4.16 6.92
N ALA A 64 -2.14 -4.74 6.48
CA ALA A 64 -2.71 -4.40 5.17
C ALA A 64 -3.10 -2.93 5.11
N THR A 65 -3.67 -2.40 6.21
CA THR A 65 -4.05 -0.98 6.29
C THR A 65 -2.83 -0.08 6.18
N ILE A 66 -1.75 -0.40 6.88
CA ILE A 66 -0.50 0.36 6.81
C ILE A 66 0.05 0.33 5.39
N LEU A 67 0.08 -0.85 4.79
CA LEU A 67 0.63 -1.05 3.46
C LEU A 67 -0.16 -0.27 2.40
N VAL A 68 -1.49 -0.35 2.44
CA VAL A 68 -2.36 0.38 1.51
C VAL A 68 -2.21 1.88 1.71
N ALA A 69 -2.18 2.35 2.95
CA ALA A 69 -2.04 3.78 3.25
C ALA A 69 -0.75 4.33 2.64
N GLU A 70 0.37 3.65 2.83
CA GLU A 70 1.65 4.08 2.27
C GLU A 70 1.64 4.06 0.74
N ALA A 71 1.05 3.02 0.15
CA ALA A 71 0.97 2.90 -1.30
C ALA A 71 0.12 4.02 -1.92
N LEU A 72 -1.02 4.36 -1.30
CA LEU A 72 -1.89 5.42 -1.79
C LEU A 72 -1.27 6.81 -1.59
N ASP A 73 -0.60 7.03 -0.46
CA ASP A 73 0.09 8.31 -0.23
C ASP A 73 1.22 8.52 -1.24
N ALA A 74 1.97 7.46 -1.57
CA ALA A 74 3.01 7.53 -2.59
C ALA A 74 2.42 7.81 -3.98
N THR A 75 1.26 7.22 -4.28
CA THR A 75 0.56 7.46 -5.54
C THR A 75 0.13 8.92 -5.67
N ARG A 76 -0.42 9.46 -4.58
CA ARG A 76 -0.83 10.87 -4.54
C ARG A 76 0.38 11.79 -4.71
N ALA A 77 1.47 11.51 -4.01
CA ALA A 77 2.70 12.30 -4.11
C ALA A 77 3.30 12.26 -5.51
N ALA A 78 3.11 11.15 -6.24
CA ALA A 78 3.59 11.00 -7.61
C ALA A 78 2.68 11.68 -8.64
N GLY A 79 1.53 12.20 -8.22
CA GLY A 79 0.59 12.84 -9.12
C GLY A 79 -0.20 11.87 -9.99
N LEU A 80 -0.26 10.61 -9.58
CA LEU A 80 -0.96 9.56 -10.32
C LEU A 80 -2.37 9.36 -9.79
N ARG A 81 -3.26 8.86 -10.63
CA ARG A 81 -4.60 8.47 -10.23
C ARG A 81 -4.59 7.01 -9.76
N ILE A 82 -5.60 6.64 -8.98
CA ILE A 82 -5.71 5.32 -8.36
C ILE A 82 -6.75 4.49 -9.08
N VAL A 83 -6.37 3.27 -9.49
CA VAL A 83 -7.33 2.28 -10.01
C VAL A 83 -7.39 1.12 -9.01
N PRO A 84 -8.41 1.09 -8.14
CA PRO A 84 -8.47 0.13 -7.03
C PRO A 84 -9.12 -1.18 -7.44
N GLU A 85 -8.39 -2.02 -8.16
CA GLU A 85 -8.90 -3.33 -8.57
C GLU A 85 -8.94 -4.32 -7.43
N CYS A 86 -8.05 -4.14 -6.43
CA CYS A 86 -8.01 -4.99 -5.25
C CYS A 86 -9.05 -4.53 -4.24
N SER A 87 -9.82 -5.47 -3.65
CA SER A 87 -10.84 -5.14 -2.66
C SER A 87 -10.27 -4.48 -1.40
N MET A 88 -9.03 -4.79 -1.02
CA MET A 88 -8.39 -4.14 0.12
C MET A 88 -8.17 -2.66 -0.13
N VAL A 89 -7.79 -2.29 -1.35
CA VAL A 89 -7.58 -0.89 -1.74
C VAL A 89 -8.92 -0.16 -1.80
N SER A 90 -9.92 -0.73 -2.48
CA SER A 90 -11.23 -0.10 -2.58
C SER A 90 -11.90 0.04 -1.22
N GLY A 91 -11.75 -0.98 -0.35
CA GLY A 91 -12.29 -0.93 1.01
C GLY A 91 -11.61 0.16 1.86
N TYR A 92 -10.31 0.32 1.71
CA TYR A 92 -9.59 1.39 2.39
C TYR A 92 -10.10 2.76 1.96
N ILE A 93 -10.26 2.98 0.66
CA ILE A 93 -10.75 4.25 0.12
C ILE A 93 -12.16 4.56 0.62
N ALA A 94 -13.01 3.53 0.75
CA ALA A 94 -14.37 3.73 1.27
C ALA A 94 -14.35 4.27 2.71
N LYS A 95 -13.34 3.90 3.49
CA LYS A 95 -13.18 4.38 4.88
C LYS A 95 -12.36 5.66 4.96
N HIS A 96 -11.66 6.03 3.89
CA HIS A 96 -10.81 7.22 3.83
C HIS A 96 -11.15 8.03 2.59
N PRO A 97 -12.29 8.75 2.61
CA PRO A 97 -12.82 9.43 1.41
C PRO A 97 -11.92 10.52 0.84
N GLU A 98 -10.88 10.92 1.56
CA GLU A 98 -9.90 11.88 1.04
C GLU A 98 -9.19 11.37 -0.22
N TYR A 99 -9.19 10.07 -0.47
CA TYR A 99 -8.61 9.48 -1.67
C TYR A 99 -9.61 9.36 -2.83
N ALA A 100 -10.90 9.55 -2.56
CA ALA A 100 -11.94 9.38 -3.58
C ALA A 100 -11.72 10.26 -4.82
N PRO A 101 -11.30 11.55 -4.70
CA PRO A 101 -11.04 12.37 -5.88
C PRO A 101 -9.92 11.86 -6.78
N LEU A 102 -9.05 10.99 -6.27
CA LEU A 102 -7.93 10.43 -7.03
C LEU A 102 -8.30 9.15 -7.77
N VAL A 103 -9.46 8.58 -7.47
CA VAL A 103 -9.87 7.30 -8.07
C VAL A 103 -10.23 7.51 -9.53
N ASP A 104 -9.65 6.66 -10.38
CA ASP A 104 -9.95 6.62 -11.80
C ASP A 104 -10.40 5.21 -12.14
N ARG A 105 -11.55 5.08 -12.76
CA ARG A 105 -12.08 3.77 -13.14
C ARG A 105 -11.78 3.57 -14.62
N ALA A 106 -10.96 2.58 -14.85
CA ALA A 106 -10.56 2.25 -16.21
C ALA A 106 -11.73 1.68 -17.02
#